data_d1289d71afdb6c2ebd61953300266e4a
#
_entry.id   d1289d71afdb6c2ebd61953300266e4a
#
_cell.length_a   1.000
_cell.length_b   1.000
_cell.length_c   1.000
_cell.angle_alpha   90.00
_cell.angle_beta   90.00
_cell.angle_gamma   90.00
#
_symmetry.space_group_name_H-M   'P 1'
#
loop_
_entity.id
_entity.type
_entity.pdbx_description
1 polymer ?
#
loop_
_entity_poly.entity_id
_entity_poly.type
_entity_poly.pdbx_seq_one_letter_code
_entity_poly.pdbx_strand_id
1 'polypeptide(L)'
;YWFYRNDEFVFDYRLKAEDERDALLAQVSARTGEWEEDLLLGLISDEDREKLKAYRIYAKSLQAMDFSVITDKTSYNAIEWP
;
A
#
# COMPACT_ATOMS: atom_id res chain seq x y z
N TYR A 1 2.34 11.57 13.07
CA TYR A 1 2.88 12.27 11.88
C TYR A 1 3.39 13.67 12.21
N TRP A 2 3.16 14.18 13.42
CA TRP A 2 3.71 15.44 13.85
C TRP A 2 5.11 15.24 14.43
N PHE A 3 6.04 16.12 14.07
CA PHE A 3 7.37 16.15 14.68
C PHE A 3 7.80 17.59 14.97
N TYR A 4 8.76 17.74 15.88
CA TYR A 4 9.27 19.04 16.32
C TYR A 4 10.58 19.34 15.61
N ARG A 5 10.64 20.49 14.92
CA ARG A 5 11.81 20.90 14.16
C ARG A 5 11.93 22.42 14.15
N ASN A 6 13.11 22.93 14.47
CA ASN A 6 13.39 24.37 14.48
C ASN A 6 12.36 25.17 15.31
N ASP A 7 12.02 24.67 16.51
CA ASP A 7 11.05 25.24 17.42
C ASP A 7 9.60 25.27 16.87
N GLU A 8 9.30 24.45 15.86
CA GLU A 8 7.97 24.34 15.28
C GLU A 8 7.51 22.88 15.21
N PHE A 9 6.21 22.66 15.32
CA PHE A 9 5.62 21.36 14.99
C PHE A 9 5.36 21.28 13.50
N VAL A 10 5.89 20.24 12.87
CA VAL A 10 5.76 19.98 11.44
C VAL A 10 5.02 18.68 11.22
N PHE A 11 4.07 18.67 10.29
CA PHE A 11 3.33 17.45 9.92
C PHE A 11 4.09 16.70 8.81
N ASP A 12 4.35 15.42 9.04
CA ASP A 12 5.06 14.56 8.10
C ASP A 12 4.09 13.87 7.14
N TYR A 13 3.83 14.52 6.02
CA TYR A 13 2.93 13.98 4.99
C TYR A 13 3.51 12.78 4.27
N ARG A 14 4.83 12.70 4.14
CA ARG A 14 5.47 11.53 3.54
C ARG A 14 5.26 10.28 4.38
N LEU A 15 5.49 10.39 5.69
CA LEU A 15 5.26 9.28 6.61
C LEU A 15 3.78 8.87 6.62
N LYS A 16 2.87 9.83 6.57
CA LYS A 16 1.44 9.54 6.46
C LYS A 16 1.12 8.73 5.20
N ALA A 17 1.67 9.13 4.05
CA ALA A 17 1.47 8.41 2.79
C ALA A 17 2.06 7.00 2.84
N GLU A 18 3.25 6.84 3.41
CA GLU A 18 3.89 5.53 3.58
C GLU A 18 3.05 4.61 4.48
N ASP A 19 2.51 5.13 5.58
CA ASP A 19 1.66 4.36 6.49
C ASP A 19 0.34 3.95 5.82
N GLU A 20 -0.26 4.83 5.04
CA GLU A 20 -1.48 4.52 4.27
C GLU A 20 -1.22 3.43 3.24
N ARG A 21 -0.09 3.51 2.53
CA ARG A 21 0.33 2.44 1.61
C ARG A 21 0.49 1.11 2.34
N ASP A 22 1.17 1.12 3.48
CA ASP A 22 1.43 -0.10 4.24
C ASP A 22 0.13 -0.72 4.78
N ALA A 23 -0.84 0.12 5.16
CA ALA A 23 -2.17 -0.35 5.57
C ALA A 23 -2.91 -1.02 4.41
N LEU A 24 -2.82 -0.46 3.19
CA LEU A 24 -3.41 -1.07 2.00
C LEU A 24 -2.74 -2.41 1.65
N LEU A 25 -1.41 -2.48 1.77
CA LEU A 25 -0.68 -3.75 1.57
C LEU A 25 -1.09 -4.81 2.59
N ALA A 26 -1.31 -4.43 3.84
CA ALA A 26 -1.78 -5.34 4.87
C ALA A 26 -3.19 -5.85 4.57
N GLN A 27 -4.07 -5.01 4.03
CA GLN A 27 -5.41 -5.42 3.59
C GLN A 27 -5.34 -6.43 2.45
N VAL A 28 -4.46 -6.22 1.48
CA VAL A 28 -4.24 -7.17 0.38
C VAL A 28 -3.77 -8.51 0.93
N SER A 29 -2.77 -8.53 1.80
CA SER A 29 -2.28 -9.75 2.44
C SER A 29 -3.39 -10.51 3.17
N ALA A 30 -4.23 -9.81 3.92
CA ALA A 30 -5.33 -10.42 4.65
C ALA A 30 -6.35 -11.08 3.72
N ARG A 31 -6.61 -10.48 2.56
CA ARG A 31 -7.56 -11.00 1.57
C ARG A 31 -7.01 -12.16 0.76
N THR A 32 -5.72 -12.18 0.49
CA THR A 32 -5.09 -13.15 -0.42
C THR A 32 -4.47 -14.35 0.28
N GLY A 33 -4.33 -14.33 1.61
CA GLY A 33 -3.64 -15.37 2.36
C GLY A 33 -4.21 -16.76 2.11
N GLU A 34 -5.52 -16.89 2.16
CA GLU A 34 -6.21 -18.16 1.94
C GLU A 34 -6.02 -18.67 0.51
N TRP A 35 -6.08 -17.79 -0.47
CA TRP A 35 -5.85 -18.15 -1.87
C TRP A 35 -4.39 -18.58 -2.12
N GLU A 36 -3.45 -17.96 -1.44
CA GLU A 36 -2.03 -18.33 -1.54
C GLU A 36 -1.80 -19.72 -0.97
N GLU A 37 -2.43 -20.06 0.14
CA GLU A 37 -2.40 -21.42 0.70
C GLU A 37 -3.03 -22.43 -0.26
N ASP A 38 -4.18 -22.11 -0.83
CA ASP A 38 -4.86 -22.96 -1.81
C ASP A 38 -4.03 -23.18 -3.05
N LEU A 39 -3.31 -22.13 -3.51
CA LEU A 39 -2.39 -22.23 -4.64
C LEU A 39 -1.25 -23.21 -4.36
N LEU A 40 -0.65 -23.14 -3.16
CA LEU A 40 0.42 -24.05 -2.75
C LEU A 40 -0.03 -25.50 -2.68
N LEU A 41 -1.28 -25.74 -2.30
CA LEU A 41 -1.86 -27.07 -2.18
C LEU A 41 -2.49 -27.57 -3.49
N GLY A 42 -2.53 -26.74 -4.53
CA GLY A 42 -3.17 -27.07 -5.80
C GLY A 42 -4.70 -27.10 -5.73
N LEU A 43 -5.30 -26.45 -4.73
CA LEU A 43 -6.74 -26.42 -4.49
C LEU A 43 -7.44 -25.19 -5.02
N ILE A 44 -6.69 -24.18 -5.45
CA ILE A 44 -7.26 -22.90 -5.89
C ILE A 44 -8.10 -23.09 -7.17
N SER A 45 -9.27 -22.45 -7.23
CA SER A 45 -10.07 -22.39 -8.46
C SER A 45 -9.47 -21.40 -9.46
N ASP A 46 -9.84 -21.54 -10.73
CA ASP A 46 -9.39 -20.61 -11.78
C ASP A 46 -9.90 -19.20 -11.51
N GLU A 47 -11.10 -19.05 -11.01
CA GLU A 47 -11.69 -17.76 -10.64
C GLU A 47 -10.88 -17.10 -9.52
N ASP A 48 -10.55 -17.83 -8.46
CA ASP A 48 -9.80 -17.31 -7.33
C ASP A 48 -8.34 -17.00 -7.72
N ARG A 49 -7.78 -17.78 -8.64
CA ARG A 49 -6.45 -17.51 -9.20
C ARG A 49 -6.40 -16.17 -9.92
N GLU A 50 -7.43 -15.84 -10.70
CA GLU A 50 -7.51 -14.55 -11.38
C GLU A 50 -7.66 -13.39 -10.41
N LYS A 51 -8.44 -13.56 -9.33
CA LYS A 51 -8.55 -12.57 -8.26
C LYS A 51 -7.22 -12.37 -7.55
N LEU A 52 -6.53 -13.46 -7.22
CA LEU A 52 -5.20 -13.41 -6.59
C LEU A 52 -4.21 -12.64 -7.48
N LYS A 53 -4.21 -12.91 -8.77
CA LYS A 53 -3.37 -12.22 -9.75
C LYS A 53 -3.65 -10.71 -9.74
N ALA A 54 -4.91 -10.31 -9.75
CA ALA A 54 -5.30 -8.89 -9.71
C ALA A 54 -4.80 -8.21 -8.43
N TYR A 55 -4.95 -8.85 -7.28
CA TYR A 55 -4.45 -8.31 -6.01
C TYR A 55 -2.93 -8.22 -5.97
N ARG A 56 -2.23 -9.19 -6.57
CA ARG A 56 -0.76 -9.16 -6.65
C ARG A 56 -0.27 -8.00 -7.52
N ILE A 57 -0.93 -7.73 -8.63
CA ILE A 57 -0.62 -6.59 -9.49
C ILE A 57 -0.85 -5.28 -8.73
N TYR A 58 -1.96 -5.17 -8.01
CA TYR A 58 -2.28 -4.02 -7.17
C TYR A 58 -1.22 -3.79 -6.09
N ALA A 59 -0.83 -4.86 -5.39
CA ALA A 59 0.21 -4.79 -4.35
C ALA A 59 1.56 -4.33 -4.93
N LYS A 60 1.94 -4.80 -6.10
CA LYS A 60 3.16 -4.36 -6.78
C LYS A 60 3.09 -2.88 -7.15
N SER A 61 1.93 -2.39 -7.58
CA SER A 61 1.72 -0.97 -7.87
C SER A 61 1.91 -0.12 -6.62
N LEU A 62 1.39 -0.57 -5.47
CA LEU A 62 1.59 0.11 -4.19
C LEU A 62 3.06 0.14 -3.77
N GLN A 63 3.77 -0.98 -3.93
CA GLN A 63 5.20 -1.08 -3.60
C GLN A 63 6.08 -0.22 -4.50
N ALA A 64 5.66 0.01 -5.73
CA ALA A 64 6.40 0.83 -6.70
C ALA A 64 6.20 2.34 -6.52
N MET A 65 5.27 2.76 -5.65
CA MET A 65 5.03 4.18 -5.39
C MET A 65 6.24 4.83 -4.74
N ASP A 66 6.60 6.00 -5.24
CA ASP A 66 7.68 6.82 -4.70
C ASP A 66 7.12 8.02 -3.95
N PHE A 67 7.36 8.07 -2.65
CA PHE A 67 6.90 9.16 -1.78
C PHE A 67 7.99 10.19 -1.48
N SER A 68 9.17 10.09 -2.10
CA SER A 68 10.26 11.03 -1.88
C SER A 68 9.90 12.47 -2.28
N VAL A 69 8.93 12.62 -3.17
CA VAL A 69 8.44 13.93 -3.64
C VAL A 69 7.40 14.56 -2.71
N ILE A 70 6.95 13.83 -1.70
CA ILE A 70 5.93 14.31 -0.76
C ILE A 70 6.60 15.17 0.31
N THR A 71 6.42 16.48 0.20
CA THR A 71 7.06 17.45 1.09
C THR A 71 6.06 18.32 1.86
N ASP A 72 4.81 18.40 1.38
CA ASP A 72 3.76 19.23 1.97
C ASP A 72 2.38 18.66 1.69
N LYS A 73 1.35 19.36 2.17
CA LYS A 73 -0.05 18.97 1.99
C LYS A 73 -0.44 18.92 0.52
N THR A 74 0.05 19.85 -0.29
CA THR A 74 -0.28 19.93 -1.72
C THR A 74 0.23 18.69 -2.47
N SER A 75 1.49 18.32 -2.27
CA SER A 75 2.06 17.11 -2.88
C SER A 75 1.40 15.84 -2.37
N TYR A 76 1.03 15.80 -1.09
CA TYR A 76 0.27 14.68 -0.52
C TYR A 76 -1.10 14.53 -1.20
N ASN A 77 -1.84 15.63 -1.36
CA ASN A 77 -3.16 15.61 -1.99
C ASN A 77 -3.11 15.28 -3.49
N ALA A 78 -1.95 15.43 -4.12
CA ALA A 78 -1.74 15.10 -5.52
C ALA A 78 -1.40 13.63 -5.78
N ILE A 79 -1.30 12.80 -4.73
CA ILE A 79 -1.00 11.38 -4.88
C ILE A 79 -2.11 10.69 -5.67
N GLU A 80 -1.72 9.96 -6.71
CA GLU A 80 -2.61 9.11 -7.49
C GLU A 80 -2.48 7.67 -6.97
N TRP A 81 -3.44 7.25 -6.16
CA TRP A 81 -3.46 5.88 -5.62
C TRP A 81 -3.89 4.88 -6.70
N PRO A 82 -3.22 3.70 -6.78
CA PRO A 82 -3.60 2.64 -7.72
C PRO A 82 -5.00 2.10 -7.50
#